data_b795fd6426847c288537d3411dcbc6eb
#
_entry.id   b795fd6426847c288537d3411dcbc6eb
#
_cell.length_a   1.000
_cell.length_b   1.000
_cell.length_c   1.000
_cell.angle_alpha   90.00
_cell.angle_beta   90.00
_cell.angle_gamma   90.00
#
_symmetry.space_group_name_H-M   'P 1'
#
loop_
_entity.id
_entity.type
_entity.pdbx_description
1 polymer ?
#
loop_
_entity_poly.entity_id
_entity_poly.type
_entity_poly.pdbx_seq_one_letter_code
_entity_poly.pdbx_strand_id
1 'polypeptide(L)'
;MSVILSAYTKNAFKEYVLPNIDNTNYKIVFESRIFGTSEDTEVNFDIIEQNWRILPGDGYTLDGASDFGVALTDGTELNICCLDGTNIHISVAYTEENYIYTRKFAIPSGVTQITIGSAEDNDIVCTGSKFLSRHHARLFLLPDGWYVENMSKNGVFIDSVRVNYKESLSYGAFINIIGIKIVFLGDTLAVNGYGEISVSGKLIPIN
;
A
#
# COMPACT_ATOMS: atom_id res chain seq x y z
N MET A 1 7.88 -8.06 -16.25
CA MET A 1 6.83 -7.59 -15.29
C MET A 1 7.37 -7.83 -13.90
N SER A 2 7.42 -6.81 -13.03
CA SER A 2 7.85 -6.99 -11.64
C SER A 2 6.63 -7.13 -10.74
N VAL A 3 6.76 -7.87 -9.66
CA VAL A 3 5.72 -8.01 -8.65
C VAL A 3 6.12 -7.18 -7.44
N ILE A 4 5.22 -6.32 -6.98
CA ILE A 4 5.39 -5.57 -5.75
C ILE A 4 4.50 -6.20 -4.70
N LEU A 5 5.11 -6.59 -3.59
CA LEU A 5 4.42 -7.09 -2.43
C LEU A 5 4.50 -6.03 -1.33
N SER A 6 3.35 -5.45 -1.00
CA SER A 6 3.22 -4.46 0.05
C SER A 6 2.75 -5.12 1.33
N ALA A 7 3.55 -5.07 2.38
CA ALA A 7 3.28 -5.69 3.67
C ALA A 7 2.97 -4.63 4.74
N TYR A 8 1.91 -4.87 5.52
CA TYR A 8 1.40 -3.92 6.51
C TYR A 8 1.13 -4.59 7.86
N THR A 9 1.43 -3.89 8.92
CA THR A 9 0.80 -4.10 10.22
C THR A 9 0.15 -2.80 10.69
N LYS A 10 -0.42 -2.80 11.88
CA LYS A 10 -0.95 -1.58 12.50
C LYS A 10 0.07 -0.44 12.55
N ASN A 11 1.36 -0.77 12.67
CA ASN A 11 2.42 0.21 12.97
C ASN A 11 3.55 0.24 11.92
N ALA A 12 3.50 -0.62 10.91
CA ALA A 12 4.58 -0.77 9.93
C ALA A 12 4.06 -0.94 8.51
N PHE A 13 4.90 -0.55 7.57
CA PHE A 13 4.72 -0.74 6.14
C PHE A 13 6.08 -1.01 5.50
N LYS A 14 6.15 -2.02 4.65
CA LYS A 14 7.34 -2.27 3.82
C LYS A 14 6.92 -2.86 2.48
N GLU A 15 7.59 -2.41 1.42
CA GLU A 15 7.44 -3.00 0.09
C GLU A 15 8.62 -3.87 -0.25
N TYR A 16 8.32 -4.97 -0.93
CA TYR A 16 9.27 -5.88 -1.52
C TYR A 16 9.02 -5.94 -3.02
N VAL A 17 10.06 -5.71 -3.79
CA VAL A 17 10.02 -5.96 -5.24
C VAL A 17 10.48 -7.39 -5.45
N LEU A 18 9.57 -8.24 -5.93
CA LEU A 18 9.89 -9.63 -6.20
C LEU A 18 10.62 -9.74 -7.54
N PRO A 19 11.75 -10.45 -7.61
CA PRO A 19 12.53 -10.56 -8.83
C PRO A 19 11.77 -11.34 -9.92
N ASN A 20 12.00 -11.00 -11.17
CA ASN A 20 11.50 -11.78 -12.30
C ASN A 20 12.40 -13.00 -12.52
N ILE A 21 12.19 -14.03 -11.72
CA ILE A 21 12.91 -15.31 -11.77
C ILE A 21 11.86 -16.39 -12.02
N ASP A 22 12.20 -17.39 -12.82
CA ASP A 22 11.29 -18.50 -13.13
C ASP A 22 11.82 -19.82 -12.59
N ASN A 23 10.90 -20.74 -12.29
CA ASN A 23 11.17 -22.11 -11.83
C ASN A 23 12.12 -22.17 -10.61
N THR A 24 11.88 -21.31 -9.62
CA THR A 24 12.72 -21.22 -8.43
C THR A 24 11.88 -21.04 -7.15
N ASN A 25 12.50 -21.35 -6.03
CA ASN A 25 12.01 -21.01 -4.72
C ASN A 25 12.62 -19.67 -4.27
N TYR A 26 11.82 -18.86 -3.63
CA TYR A 26 12.25 -17.56 -3.12
C TYR A 26 11.78 -17.37 -1.68
N LYS A 27 12.52 -16.58 -0.91
CA LYS A 27 12.21 -16.31 0.48
C LYS A 27 12.24 -14.83 0.77
N ILE A 28 11.30 -14.39 1.61
CA ILE A 28 11.30 -13.06 2.21
C ILE A 28 11.28 -13.23 3.72
N VAL A 29 12.15 -12.49 4.40
CA VAL A 29 12.12 -12.38 5.85
C VAL A 29 11.36 -11.11 6.22
N PHE A 30 10.22 -11.28 6.90
CA PHE A 30 9.51 -10.19 7.56
C PHE A 30 10.14 -9.96 8.92
N GLU A 31 10.98 -8.93 8.97
CA GLU A 31 11.81 -8.61 10.13
C GLU A 31 10.95 -8.18 11.32
N SER A 32 11.10 -8.85 12.45
CA SER A 32 10.37 -8.58 13.70
C SER A 32 10.50 -7.14 14.18
N ARG A 33 11.69 -6.56 14.01
CA ARG A 33 11.94 -5.14 14.33
C ARG A 33 11.11 -4.16 13.50
N ILE A 34 10.65 -4.56 12.29
CA ILE A 34 9.81 -3.74 11.42
C ILE A 34 8.34 -3.98 11.72
N PHE A 35 7.92 -5.25 11.74
CA PHE A 35 6.50 -5.61 11.82
C PHE A 35 5.98 -5.78 13.25
N GLY A 36 6.87 -5.75 14.25
CA GLY A 36 6.52 -5.87 15.67
C GLY A 36 6.12 -7.28 16.09
N THR A 37 6.55 -8.31 15.31
CA THR A 37 6.39 -9.72 15.63
C THR A 37 7.38 -10.16 16.71
N SER A 38 7.11 -11.27 17.41
CA SER A 38 8.01 -11.80 18.43
C SER A 38 9.36 -12.27 17.88
N GLU A 39 9.35 -12.71 16.62
CA GLU A 39 10.52 -13.18 15.88
C GLU A 39 10.38 -12.89 14.39
N ASP A 40 11.48 -13.01 13.66
CA ASP A 40 11.49 -12.86 12.20
C ASP A 40 10.67 -13.98 11.57
N THR A 41 9.80 -13.63 10.64
CA THR A 41 8.95 -14.61 9.94
C THR A 41 9.48 -14.82 8.54
N GLU A 42 10.03 -16.02 8.29
CA GLU A 42 10.47 -16.43 6.95
C GLU A 42 9.30 -16.93 6.14
N VAL A 43 8.98 -16.24 5.06
CA VAL A 43 7.88 -16.58 4.16
C VAL A 43 8.42 -17.12 2.85
N ASN A 44 7.94 -18.30 2.46
CA ASN A 44 8.39 -19.01 1.29
C ASN A 44 7.48 -18.76 0.10
N PHE A 45 8.10 -18.67 -1.06
CA PHE A 45 7.43 -18.51 -2.35
C PHE A 45 7.94 -19.54 -3.33
N ASP A 46 7.10 -19.97 -4.26
CA ASP A 46 7.53 -20.60 -5.50
C ASP A 46 7.14 -19.74 -6.71
N ILE A 47 7.87 -19.93 -7.79
CA ILE A 47 7.65 -19.25 -9.05
C ILE A 47 7.62 -20.33 -10.13
N ILE A 48 6.46 -20.52 -10.75
CA ILE A 48 6.26 -21.51 -11.79
C ILE A 48 5.63 -20.80 -13.00
N GLU A 49 6.28 -20.86 -14.15
CA GLU A 49 5.83 -20.21 -15.38
C GLU A 49 5.50 -18.71 -15.16
N GLN A 50 6.40 -18.01 -14.46
CA GLN A 50 6.27 -16.60 -14.07
C GLN A 50 5.08 -16.29 -13.13
N ASN A 51 4.43 -17.31 -12.60
CA ASN A 51 3.37 -17.15 -11.62
C ASN A 51 3.91 -17.33 -10.22
N TRP A 52 3.80 -16.29 -9.43
CA TRP A 52 4.18 -16.30 -8.04
C TRP A 52 3.13 -16.93 -7.16
N ARG A 53 3.57 -17.72 -6.19
CA ARG A 53 2.70 -18.29 -5.17
C ARG A 53 3.40 -18.22 -3.80
N ILE A 54 2.68 -17.79 -2.78
CA ILE A 54 3.10 -17.85 -1.40
C ILE A 54 2.74 -19.23 -0.85
N LEU A 55 3.71 -19.88 -0.22
CA LEU A 55 3.56 -21.24 0.28
C LEU A 55 3.18 -21.23 1.77
N PRO A 56 2.51 -22.26 2.28
CA PRO A 56 2.39 -22.49 3.72
C PRO A 56 3.76 -22.67 4.37
N GLY A 57 3.90 -22.30 5.64
CA GLY A 57 5.14 -22.43 6.39
C GLY A 57 4.89 -22.75 7.87
N ASP A 58 5.93 -23.23 8.55
CA ASP A 58 5.82 -23.63 9.97
C ASP A 58 5.68 -22.42 10.92
N GLY A 59 6.19 -21.25 10.50
CA GLY A 59 6.20 -20.02 11.31
C GLY A 59 4.98 -19.12 11.13
N TYR A 60 4.03 -19.48 10.27
CA TYR A 60 2.85 -18.67 9.96
C TYR A 60 1.74 -19.47 9.32
N THR A 61 0.54 -18.91 9.31
CA THR A 61 -0.58 -19.40 8.50
C THR A 61 -1.04 -18.34 7.53
N LEU A 62 -1.62 -18.77 6.41
CA LEU A 62 -2.17 -17.90 5.38
C LEU A 62 -3.68 -17.91 5.44
N ASP A 63 -4.30 -16.76 5.50
CA ASP A 63 -5.75 -16.63 5.49
C ASP A 63 -6.31 -17.09 4.12
N GLY A 64 -7.22 -18.06 4.15
CA GLY A 64 -7.86 -18.61 2.94
C GLY A 64 -6.97 -19.52 2.08
N ALA A 65 -5.80 -19.94 2.57
CA ALA A 65 -4.91 -20.82 1.82
C ALA A 65 -5.41 -22.27 1.75
N SER A 66 -5.18 -22.91 0.60
CA SER A 66 -5.16 -24.37 0.48
C SER A 66 -3.80 -24.93 0.89
N ASP A 67 -3.69 -26.24 0.99
CA ASP A 67 -2.41 -26.93 1.24
C ASP A 67 -1.32 -26.61 0.20
N PHE A 68 -1.71 -26.06 -0.94
CA PHE A 68 -0.81 -25.65 -2.03
C PHE A 68 -0.41 -24.17 -2.00
N GLY A 69 -0.82 -23.43 -0.96
CA GLY A 69 -0.57 -22.00 -0.84
C GLY A 69 -1.55 -21.13 -1.63
N VAL A 70 -1.17 -19.86 -1.81
CA VAL A 70 -1.99 -18.83 -2.46
C VAL A 70 -1.26 -18.29 -3.69
N ALA A 71 -1.91 -18.42 -4.86
CA ALA A 71 -1.40 -17.79 -6.08
C ALA A 71 -1.49 -16.26 -5.96
N LEU A 72 -0.42 -15.58 -6.34
CA LEU A 72 -0.34 -14.13 -6.33
C LEU A 72 -0.68 -13.60 -7.72
N THR A 73 -1.77 -12.87 -7.80
CA THR A 73 -2.20 -12.15 -9.00
C THR A 73 -2.27 -10.66 -8.70
N ASP A 74 -2.39 -9.84 -9.72
CA ASP A 74 -2.61 -8.41 -9.52
C ASP A 74 -3.87 -8.16 -8.69
N GLY A 75 -3.73 -7.38 -7.62
CA GLY A 75 -4.81 -7.12 -6.66
C GLY A 75 -5.04 -8.23 -5.63
N THR A 76 -4.21 -9.28 -5.55
CA THR A 76 -4.32 -10.28 -4.47
C THR A 76 -4.11 -9.61 -3.10
N GLU A 77 -5.01 -9.89 -2.17
CA GLU A 77 -4.93 -9.47 -0.77
C GLU A 77 -5.09 -10.66 0.16
N LEU A 78 -4.19 -10.82 1.10
CA LEU A 78 -4.21 -11.90 2.08
C LEU A 78 -3.59 -11.46 3.41
N ASN A 79 -3.79 -12.28 4.45
CA ASN A 79 -3.13 -12.10 5.75
C ASN A 79 -2.14 -13.24 5.99
N ILE A 80 -0.98 -12.88 6.47
CA ILE A 80 -0.02 -13.79 7.09
C ILE A 80 -0.23 -13.67 8.60
N CYS A 81 -0.71 -14.74 9.23
CA CYS A 81 -0.91 -14.80 10.67
C CYS A 81 0.34 -15.42 11.30
N CYS A 82 1.16 -14.63 11.97
CA CYS A 82 2.36 -15.08 12.68
C CYS A 82 2.01 -15.86 13.94
N LEU A 83 2.96 -16.65 14.47
CA LEU A 83 2.74 -17.50 15.65
C LEU A 83 2.35 -16.73 16.91
N ASP A 84 2.78 -15.48 17.03
CA ASP A 84 2.43 -14.59 18.15
C ASP A 84 1.04 -13.94 18.01
N GLY A 85 0.29 -14.27 16.96
CA GLY A 85 -1.01 -13.70 16.66
C GLY A 85 -0.96 -12.37 15.89
N THR A 86 0.21 -11.86 15.54
CA THR A 86 0.34 -10.67 14.70
C THR A 86 -0.10 -10.99 13.28
N ASN A 87 -0.96 -10.15 12.72
CA ASN A 87 -1.38 -10.25 11.32
C ASN A 87 -0.59 -9.25 10.48
N ILE A 88 0.12 -9.76 9.48
CA ILE A 88 0.75 -8.96 8.43
C ILE A 88 -0.17 -9.01 7.20
N HIS A 89 -0.73 -7.88 6.85
CA HIS A 89 -1.58 -7.76 5.65
C HIS A 89 -0.68 -7.63 4.43
N ILE A 90 -0.98 -8.39 3.40
CA ILE A 90 -0.27 -8.38 2.13
C ILE A 90 -1.20 -7.89 1.02
N SER A 91 -0.69 -7.00 0.20
CA SER A 91 -1.31 -6.58 -1.05
C SER A 91 -0.30 -6.74 -2.19
N VAL A 92 -0.73 -7.29 -3.31
CA VAL A 92 0.12 -7.63 -4.45
C VAL A 92 -0.24 -6.78 -5.66
N ALA A 93 0.78 -6.25 -6.33
CA ALA A 93 0.62 -5.58 -7.62
C ALA A 93 1.64 -6.11 -8.63
N TYR A 94 1.17 -6.26 -9.85
CA TYR A 94 2.02 -6.50 -11.01
C TYR A 94 2.27 -5.17 -11.73
N THR A 95 3.53 -4.87 -12.00
CA THR A 95 3.92 -3.62 -12.67
C THR A 95 4.88 -3.88 -13.82
N GLU A 96 4.83 -3.06 -14.83
CA GLU A 96 5.88 -3.01 -15.85
C GLU A 96 7.15 -2.39 -15.25
N GLU A 97 8.34 -2.77 -15.77
CA GLU A 97 9.66 -2.49 -15.15
C GLU A 97 9.96 -1.02 -14.84
N ASN A 98 9.23 -0.09 -15.45
CA ASN A 98 9.37 1.33 -15.18
C ASN A 98 8.16 1.84 -14.40
N TYR A 99 8.16 1.65 -13.10
CA TYR A 99 7.11 2.13 -12.23
C TYR A 99 7.13 3.65 -12.13
N ILE A 100 6.44 4.29 -13.04
CA ILE A 100 6.30 5.74 -13.07
C ILE A 100 4.91 6.10 -12.53
N TYR A 101 4.83 7.11 -11.68
CA TYR A 101 3.56 7.71 -11.27
C TYR A 101 2.90 8.36 -12.48
N THR A 102 2.04 7.60 -13.14
CA THR A 102 1.45 8.01 -14.43
C THR A 102 0.26 8.94 -14.27
N ARG A 103 -0.29 9.05 -13.07
CA ARG A 103 -1.46 9.89 -12.79
C ARG A 103 -1.04 11.09 -11.94
N LYS A 104 -1.09 12.27 -12.54
CA LYS A 104 -0.77 13.52 -11.85
C LYS A 104 -2.02 14.40 -11.80
N PHE A 105 -2.20 15.08 -10.68
CA PHE A 105 -3.34 15.96 -10.44
C PHE A 105 -2.87 17.26 -9.83
N ALA A 106 -3.20 18.38 -10.45
CA ALA A 106 -3.00 19.68 -9.83
C ALA A 106 -4.04 19.91 -8.73
N ILE A 107 -3.60 20.54 -7.66
CA ILE A 107 -4.44 21.06 -6.58
C ILE A 107 -4.73 22.53 -6.90
N PRO A 108 -5.94 22.89 -7.36
CA PRO A 108 -6.26 24.28 -7.67
C PRO A 108 -6.14 25.18 -6.45
N SER A 109 -5.80 26.45 -6.69
CA SER A 109 -5.87 27.48 -5.65
C SER A 109 -7.28 27.57 -5.06
N GLY A 110 -7.38 27.54 -3.72
CA GLY A 110 -8.67 27.52 -3.01
C GLY A 110 -9.11 26.13 -2.56
N VAL A 111 -8.51 25.05 -3.06
CA VAL A 111 -8.69 23.70 -2.47
C VAL A 111 -7.88 23.62 -1.19
N THR A 112 -8.55 23.47 -0.07
CA THR A 112 -7.93 23.39 1.26
C THR A 112 -8.06 22.01 1.89
N GLN A 113 -8.74 21.07 1.22
CA GLN A 113 -8.93 19.72 1.71
C GLN A 113 -9.13 18.75 0.55
N ILE A 114 -8.51 17.56 0.68
CA ILE A 114 -8.62 16.42 -0.24
C ILE A 114 -8.84 15.17 0.59
N THR A 115 -9.94 14.46 0.32
CA THR A 115 -10.29 13.20 1.01
C THR A 115 -9.93 12.00 0.16
N ILE A 116 -9.52 10.90 0.83
CA ILE A 116 -9.02 9.69 0.17
C ILE A 116 -9.67 8.47 0.83
N GLY A 117 -10.22 7.57 0.03
CA GLY A 117 -10.82 6.34 0.54
C GLY A 117 -11.55 5.54 -0.53
N SER A 118 -12.33 4.54 -0.09
CA SER A 118 -13.10 3.69 -1.01
C SER A 118 -14.54 4.17 -1.23
N ALA A 119 -15.04 5.11 -0.44
CA ALA A 119 -16.39 5.67 -0.64
C ALA A 119 -16.37 6.71 -1.77
N GLU A 120 -17.45 6.74 -2.54
CA GLU A 120 -17.60 7.60 -3.73
C GLU A 120 -17.60 9.10 -3.43
N ASP A 121 -17.84 9.49 -2.19
CA ASP A 121 -17.82 10.88 -1.73
C ASP A 121 -16.42 11.41 -1.38
N ASN A 122 -15.35 10.59 -1.58
CA ASN A 122 -13.99 11.07 -1.47
C ASN A 122 -13.54 11.83 -2.72
N ASP A 123 -12.53 12.67 -2.56
CA ASP A 123 -11.92 13.39 -3.67
C ASP A 123 -10.98 12.49 -4.49
N ILE A 124 -10.32 11.53 -3.85
CA ILE A 124 -9.61 10.43 -4.49
C ILE A 124 -10.27 9.13 -4.04
N VAL A 125 -10.95 8.49 -4.96
CA VAL A 125 -11.63 7.21 -4.74
C VAL A 125 -10.78 6.10 -5.33
N CYS A 126 -10.49 5.10 -4.52
CA CYS A 126 -9.79 3.89 -4.97
C CYS A 126 -10.65 2.68 -4.68
N THR A 127 -10.89 1.90 -5.71
CA THR A 127 -11.60 0.62 -5.61
C THR A 127 -10.60 -0.50 -5.82
N GLY A 128 -10.74 -1.61 -5.15
CA GLY A 128 -9.85 -2.77 -5.35
C GLY A 128 -9.20 -3.29 -4.09
N SER A 129 -9.19 -2.53 -2.97
CA SER A 129 -8.74 -3.04 -1.69
C SER A 129 -9.85 -3.08 -0.66
N LYS A 130 -10.16 -4.28 -0.15
CA LYS A 130 -11.10 -4.46 0.99
C LYS A 130 -10.58 -3.87 2.31
N PHE A 131 -9.28 -3.58 2.39
CA PHE A 131 -8.65 -3.00 3.56
C PHE A 131 -8.63 -1.47 3.52
N LEU A 132 -8.94 -0.86 2.39
CA LEU A 132 -9.08 0.58 2.29
C LEU A 132 -10.37 1.03 2.99
N SER A 133 -10.25 1.87 4.00
CA SER A 133 -11.42 2.41 4.69
C SER A 133 -12.25 3.30 3.77
N ARG A 134 -13.56 3.40 4.03
CA ARG A 134 -14.47 4.30 3.28
C ARG A 134 -13.93 5.73 3.22
N HIS A 135 -13.47 6.24 4.36
CA HIS A 135 -12.69 7.47 4.49
C HIS A 135 -11.41 7.08 5.19
N HIS A 136 -10.29 7.07 4.47
CA HIS A 136 -9.02 6.52 4.96
C HIS A 136 -8.04 7.59 5.40
N ALA A 137 -7.93 8.64 4.61
CA ALA A 137 -7.04 9.75 4.88
C ALA A 137 -7.65 11.08 4.41
N ARG A 138 -7.12 12.16 4.93
CA ARG A 138 -7.45 13.51 4.52
C ARG A 138 -6.17 14.34 4.43
N LEU A 139 -5.94 14.96 3.28
CA LEU A 139 -4.97 16.03 3.17
C LEU A 139 -5.67 17.36 3.45
N PHE A 140 -5.07 18.25 4.19
CA PHE A 140 -5.67 19.54 4.49
C PHE A 140 -4.62 20.62 4.68
N LEU A 141 -4.97 21.84 4.30
CA LEU A 141 -4.11 23.01 4.35
C LEU A 141 -4.35 23.80 5.64
N LEU A 142 -3.27 24.05 6.36
CA LEU A 142 -3.20 24.98 7.50
C LEU A 142 -2.35 26.21 7.11
N PRO A 143 -2.33 27.28 7.92
CA PRO A 143 -1.54 28.47 7.61
C PRO A 143 -0.04 28.22 7.40
N ASP A 144 0.49 27.16 8.00
CA ASP A 144 1.89 26.74 7.96
C ASP A 144 2.19 25.63 6.93
N GLY A 145 1.18 25.16 6.18
CA GLY A 145 1.36 24.17 5.12
C GLY A 145 0.34 23.06 5.07
N TRP A 146 0.58 22.09 4.21
CA TRP A 146 -0.24 20.90 4.06
C TRP A 146 0.07 19.85 5.11
N TYR A 147 -0.99 19.16 5.51
CA TYR A 147 -0.95 18.06 6.47
C TYR A 147 -1.71 16.85 5.91
N VAL A 148 -1.31 15.66 6.34
CA VAL A 148 -2.11 14.44 6.19
C VAL A 148 -2.64 14.02 7.55
N GLU A 149 -3.91 13.62 7.59
CA GLU A 149 -4.58 13.03 8.75
C GLU A 149 -4.89 11.56 8.47
N ASN A 150 -4.57 10.73 9.43
CA ASN A 150 -4.92 9.31 9.42
C ASN A 150 -6.32 9.13 10.01
N MET A 151 -7.27 8.71 9.19
CA MET A 151 -8.66 8.43 9.58
C MET A 151 -8.96 6.93 9.65
N SER A 152 -7.96 6.08 9.44
CA SER A 152 -8.11 4.63 9.35
C SER A 152 -7.34 3.89 10.44
N LYS A 153 -7.94 2.81 10.96
CA LYS A 153 -7.23 1.88 11.82
C LYS A 153 -6.06 1.17 11.12
N ASN A 154 -6.14 1.03 9.81
CA ASN A 154 -5.12 0.36 8.99
C ASN A 154 -3.90 1.24 8.73
N GLY A 155 -4.02 2.55 8.93
CA GLY A 155 -2.88 3.48 8.97
C GLY A 155 -2.61 4.20 7.66
N VAL A 156 -1.97 5.34 7.82
CA VAL A 156 -1.36 6.16 6.79
C VAL A 156 0.12 6.30 7.17
N PHE A 157 1.00 6.26 6.19
CA PHE A 157 2.44 6.34 6.41
C PHE A 157 3.05 7.44 5.55
N ILE A 158 3.97 8.22 6.11
CA ILE A 158 4.82 9.15 5.37
C ILE A 158 6.25 8.61 5.44
N ASP A 159 6.87 8.39 4.28
CA ASP A 159 8.25 7.91 4.19
C ASP A 159 8.52 6.68 5.09
N SER A 160 7.55 5.75 5.11
CA SER A 160 7.53 4.53 5.93
C SER A 160 7.29 4.74 7.45
N VAL A 161 7.06 5.97 7.91
CA VAL A 161 6.72 6.26 9.30
C VAL A 161 5.21 6.43 9.44
N ARG A 162 4.63 5.71 10.39
CA ARG A 162 3.17 5.75 10.62
C ARG A 162 2.73 7.11 11.15
N VAL A 163 1.72 7.68 10.52
CA VAL A 163 1.01 8.86 11.00
C VAL A 163 0.10 8.47 12.16
N ASN A 164 0.39 8.94 13.36
CA ASN A 164 -0.43 8.63 14.53
C ASN A 164 -1.81 9.30 14.47
N TYR A 165 -1.84 10.60 14.22
CA TYR A 165 -3.05 11.37 14.01
C TYR A 165 -2.93 12.26 12.78
N LYS A 166 -1.99 13.21 12.79
CA LYS A 166 -1.68 14.09 11.67
C LYS A 166 -0.18 14.40 11.62
N GLU A 167 0.33 14.60 10.40
CA GLU A 167 1.72 14.99 10.14
C GLU A 167 1.79 16.02 9.02
N SER A 168 2.79 16.89 9.08
CA SER A 168 3.05 17.88 8.03
C SER A 168 3.61 17.21 6.77
N LEU A 169 3.25 17.74 5.61
CA LEU A 169 3.73 17.27 4.31
C LEU A 169 4.81 18.20 3.78
N SER A 170 6.00 17.66 3.62
CA SER A 170 7.08 18.32 2.87
C SER A 170 6.96 18.02 1.37
N TYR A 171 7.51 18.90 0.54
CA TYR A 171 7.65 18.62 -0.89
C TYR A 171 8.43 17.32 -1.10
N GLY A 172 7.91 16.43 -1.93
CA GLY A 172 8.49 15.11 -2.19
C GLY A 172 8.09 14.02 -1.19
N ALA A 173 7.27 14.31 -0.17
CA ALA A 173 6.81 13.33 0.80
C ALA A 173 6.02 12.19 0.12
N PHE A 174 6.36 10.95 0.47
CA PHE A 174 5.66 9.75 0.03
C PHE A 174 4.58 9.36 1.03
N ILE A 175 3.33 9.50 0.64
CA ILE A 175 2.17 9.08 1.43
C ILE A 175 1.78 7.70 0.96
N ASN A 176 1.90 6.71 1.86
CA ASN A 176 1.48 5.35 1.61
C ASN A 176 0.18 5.07 2.36
N ILE A 177 -0.82 4.66 1.61
CA ILE A 177 -2.12 4.19 2.06
C ILE A 177 -2.28 2.82 1.43
N ILE A 178 -3.01 1.91 2.04
CA ILE A 178 -3.16 0.54 1.52
C ILE A 178 -3.48 0.54 0.02
N GLY A 179 -2.56 0.01 -0.76
CA GLY A 179 -2.70 -0.09 -2.21
C GLY A 179 -2.58 1.24 -2.98
N ILE A 180 -2.26 2.34 -2.31
CA ILE A 180 -2.13 3.67 -2.93
C ILE A 180 -0.83 4.31 -2.48
N LYS A 181 -0.09 4.83 -3.42
CA LYS A 181 1.05 5.71 -3.19
C LYS A 181 0.78 7.09 -3.73
N ILE A 182 1.06 8.10 -2.95
CA ILE A 182 0.93 9.50 -3.37
C ILE A 182 2.25 10.19 -3.09
N VAL A 183 2.79 10.90 -4.08
CA VAL A 183 3.88 11.84 -3.87
C VAL A 183 3.28 13.24 -3.83
N PHE A 184 3.54 13.95 -2.74
CA PHE A 184 3.11 15.34 -2.57
C PHE A 184 4.16 16.28 -3.17
N LEU A 185 3.76 17.08 -4.15
CA LEU A 185 4.65 18.03 -4.87
C LEU A 185 4.18 19.48 -4.67
N GLY A 186 3.68 19.82 -3.49
CA GLY A 186 3.18 21.15 -3.17
C GLY A 186 1.78 21.41 -3.72
N ASP A 187 1.68 21.80 -4.96
CA ASP A 187 0.43 22.07 -5.68
C ASP A 187 -0.01 20.90 -6.58
N THR A 188 0.69 19.78 -6.51
CA THR A 188 0.45 18.60 -7.35
C THR A 188 0.54 17.32 -6.53
N LEU A 189 -0.33 16.38 -6.85
CA LEU A 189 -0.27 15.00 -6.35
C LEU A 189 0.08 14.08 -7.51
N ALA A 190 1.14 13.29 -7.36
CA ALA A 190 1.40 12.16 -8.23
C ALA A 190 0.85 10.90 -7.55
N VAL A 191 -0.08 10.22 -8.20
CA VAL A 191 -0.81 9.10 -7.59
C VAL A 191 -0.54 7.82 -8.34
N ASN A 192 -0.25 6.78 -7.60
CA ASN A 192 -0.14 5.43 -8.09
C ASN A 192 -0.91 4.49 -7.17
N GLY A 193 -1.55 3.46 -7.73
CA GLY A 193 -2.34 2.55 -6.93
C GLY A 193 -2.95 1.43 -7.72
N TYR A 194 -3.48 0.46 -7.00
CA TYR A 194 -4.13 -0.73 -7.54
C TYR A 194 -5.59 -0.45 -7.83
N GLY A 195 -6.10 -1.11 -8.85
CA GLY A 195 -7.47 -0.97 -9.26
C GLY A 195 -7.77 0.39 -9.91
N GLU A 196 -9.05 0.71 -9.96
CA GLU A 196 -9.47 1.98 -10.53
C GLU A 196 -9.32 3.11 -9.51
N ILE A 197 -8.66 4.17 -9.96
CA ILE A 197 -8.57 5.44 -9.22
C ILE A 197 -9.40 6.45 -9.99
N SER A 198 -10.40 7.00 -9.35
CA SER A 198 -11.16 8.14 -9.84
C SER A 198 -10.94 9.36 -8.92
N VAL A 199 -11.03 10.54 -9.51
CA VAL A 199 -10.86 11.80 -8.78
C VAL A 199 -12.08 12.68 -8.98
N SER A 200 -12.43 13.42 -7.93
CA SER A 200 -13.48 14.44 -8.00
C SER A 200 -13.04 15.64 -8.85
N GLY A 201 -14.00 16.45 -9.28
CA GLY A 201 -13.71 17.68 -10.01
C GLY A 201 -12.92 18.74 -9.24
N LYS A 202 -12.56 18.49 -7.99
CA LYS A 202 -11.65 19.34 -7.21
C LYS A 202 -10.20 19.26 -7.67
N LEU A 203 -9.78 18.14 -8.26
CA LEU A 203 -8.43 17.91 -8.74
C LEU A 203 -8.41 17.95 -10.26
N ILE A 204 -7.39 18.55 -10.84
CA ILE A 204 -7.27 18.71 -12.30
C ILE A 204 -6.22 17.71 -12.79
N PRO A 205 -6.58 16.74 -13.66
CA PRO A 205 -5.60 15.85 -14.27
C PRO A 205 -4.55 16.65 -15.06
N ILE A 206 -3.28 16.24 -14.90
CA ILE A 206 -2.15 16.77 -15.66
C ILE A 206 -1.66 15.66 -16.60
N ASN A 207 -1.64 15.93 -17.88
CA ASN A 207 -1.12 15.03 -18.93
C ASN A 207 0.40 15.10 -19.02
#